data_c3c7b357322a2898f9669f44da172d53
#
_entry.id   c3c7b357322a2898f9669f44da172d53
#
_cell.length_a   1.000
_cell.length_b   1.000
_cell.length_c   1.000
_cell.angle_alpha   90.00
_cell.angle_beta   90.00
_cell.angle_gamma   90.00
#
_symmetry.space_group_name_H-M   'P 1'
#
loop_
_entity.id
_entity.type
_entity.pdbx_description
1 polymer ?
#
loop_
_entity_poly.entity_id
_entity_poly.type
_entity_poly.pdbx_seq_one_letter_code
_entity_poly.pdbx_strand_id
1 'polypeptide(L)'
;MNALSQLDPARLSLGLSALLFAIGVAGVLFRRNVIIVYMCIELMLNAVNLAFVALSRSIDVAGQVFVFFVMTVAAAEAAVGLALVISIFRLAETVDTKHFTLLRW
;
A
#
# COMPACT_ATOMS: atom_id res chain seq x y z
N MET A 1 34.29 -4.01 11.05
CA MET A 1 33.11 -3.12 10.89
C MET A 1 32.27 -3.69 9.77
N ASN A 2 31.06 -4.08 10.07
CA ASN A 2 30.18 -4.68 9.08
C ASN A 2 29.69 -3.60 8.10
N ALA A 3 29.66 -3.92 6.79
CA ALA A 3 29.16 -3.01 5.75
C ALA A 3 27.77 -2.46 6.06
N LEU A 4 26.95 -3.20 6.80
CA LEU A 4 25.62 -2.81 7.23
C LEU A 4 25.62 -1.65 8.24
N SER A 5 26.66 -1.48 9.04
CA SER A 5 26.76 -0.38 10.00
C SER A 5 27.10 0.97 9.35
N GLN A 6 27.50 0.93 8.08
CA GLN A 6 27.80 2.12 7.29
C GLN A 6 26.63 2.57 6.41
N LEU A 7 25.53 1.81 6.38
CA LEU A 7 24.36 2.19 5.61
C LEU A 7 23.53 3.20 6.39
N ASP A 8 23.30 4.34 5.76
CA ASP A 8 22.41 5.35 6.28
C ASP A 8 20.99 4.74 6.49
N PRO A 9 20.41 4.85 7.69
CA PRO A 9 19.07 4.33 7.97
C PRO A 9 18.00 4.78 6.97
N ALA A 10 18.12 6.00 6.42
CA ALA A 10 17.20 6.50 5.42
C ALA A 10 17.28 5.69 4.12
N ARG A 11 18.50 5.33 3.68
CA ARG A 11 18.69 4.51 2.48
C ARG A 11 18.15 3.09 2.65
N LEU A 12 18.33 2.51 3.84
CA LEU A 12 17.76 1.20 4.16
C LEU A 12 16.24 1.23 4.13
N SER A 13 15.64 2.26 4.71
CA SER A 13 14.19 2.44 4.72
C SER A 13 13.62 2.64 3.32
N LEU A 14 14.31 3.40 2.45
CA LEU A 14 13.93 3.57 1.06
C LEU A 14 14.05 2.25 0.27
N GLY A 15 15.09 1.48 0.51
CA GLY A 15 15.25 0.16 -0.10
C GLY A 15 14.13 -0.79 0.30
N LEU A 16 13.77 -0.81 1.59
CA LEU A 16 12.65 -1.60 2.09
C LEU A 16 11.32 -1.14 1.48
N SER A 17 11.11 0.17 1.41
CA SER A 17 9.92 0.76 0.77
C SER A 17 9.80 0.32 -0.68
N ALA A 18 10.87 0.39 -1.46
CA ALA A 18 10.89 -0.05 -2.85
C ALA A 18 10.55 -1.55 -2.98
N LEU A 19 11.09 -2.38 -2.10
CA LEU A 19 10.80 -3.82 -2.08
C LEU A 19 9.33 -4.09 -1.76
N LEU A 20 8.78 -3.46 -0.72
CA LEU A 20 7.37 -3.62 -0.35
C LEU A 20 6.44 -3.15 -1.47
N PHE A 21 6.76 -2.04 -2.12
CA PHE A 21 6.00 -1.54 -3.26
C PHE A 21 6.01 -2.53 -4.42
N ALA A 22 7.18 -3.07 -4.76
CA ALA A 22 7.31 -4.06 -5.82
C ALA A 22 6.50 -5.34 -5.53
N ILE A 23 6.49 -5.81 -4.29
CA ILE A 23 5.69 -6.96 -3.86
C ILE A 23 4.20 -6.64 -4.02
N GLY A 24 3.76 -5.45 -3.62
CA GLY A 24 2.37 -5.01 -3.77
C GLY A 24 1.95 -4.97 -5.23
N VAL A 25 2.78 -4.40 -6.12
CA VAL A 25 2.53 -4.36 -7.56
C VAL A 25 2.41 -5.76 -8.14
N ALA A 26 3.34 -6.65 -7.80
CA ALA A 26 3.29 -8.05 -8.25
C ALA A 26 1.98 -8.73 -7.81
N GLY A 27 1.56 -8.52 -6.56
CA GLY A 27 0.31 -9.06 -6.04
C GLY A 27 -0.91 -8.57 -6.82
N VAL A 28 -0.98 -7.27 -7.13
CA VAL A 28 -2.08 -6.70 -7.93
C VAL A 28 -2.12 -7.30 -9.34
N LEU A 29 -0.96 -7.49 -9.96
CA LEU A 29 -0.89 -7.99 -11.34
C LEU A 29 -1.19 -9.49 -11.46
N PHE A 30 -0.81 -10.29 -10.45
CA PHE A 30 -0.89 -11.75 -10.56
C PHE A 30 -2.10 -12.36 -9.82
N ARG A 31 -2.77 -11.61 -8.95
CA ARG A 31 -3.89 -12.13 -8.18
C ARG A 31 -5.23 -11.59 -8.68
N ARG A 32 -6.24 -12.46 -8.63
CA ARG A 32 -7.60 -12.12 -9.06
C ARG A 32 -8.60 -12.01 -7.90
N ASN A 33 -8.18 -12.37 -6.70
CA ASN A 33 -9.01 -12.25 -5.51
C ASN A 33 -9.06 -10.77 -5.08
N VAL A 34 -10.26 -10.20 -4.97
CA VAL A 34 -10.47 -8.78 -4.67
C VAL A 34 -9.88 -8.40 -3.31
N ILE A 35 -9.98 -9.27 -2.31
CA ILE A 35 -9.44 -9.01 -0.97
C ILE A 35 -7.92 -8.97 -1.03
N ILE A 36 -7.28 -9.88 -1.77
CA ILE A 36 -5.83 -9.92 -1.93
C ILE A 36 -5.35 -8.68 -2.70
N VAL A 37 -6.04 -8.29 -3.76
CA VAL A 37 -5.72 -7.06 -4.52
C VAL A 37 -5.81 -5.84 -3.60
N TYR A 38 -6.87 -5.75 -2.79
CA TYR A 38 -7.03 -4.66 -1.83
C TYR A 38 -5.87 -4.63 -0.82
N MET A 39 -5.49 -5.77 -0.26
CA MET A 39 -4.35 -5.86 0.66
C MET A 39 -3.03 -5.48 0.00
N CYS A 40 -2.85 -5.81 -1.28
CA CYS A 40 -1.66 -5.43 -2.04
C CYS A 40 -1.61 -3.91 -2.26
N ILE A 41 -2.72 -3.27 -2.53
CA ILE A 41 -2.81 -1.80 -2.62
C ILE A 41 -2.47 -1.17 -1.27
N GLU A 42 -2.98 -1.71 -0.16
CA GLU A 42 -2.63 -1.25 1.18
C GLU A 42 -1.12 -1.38 1.45
N LEU A 43 -0.51 -2.47 1.01
CA LEU A 43 0.93 -2.67 1.12
C LEU A 43 1.71 -1.61 0.33
N MET A 44 1.24 -1.27 -0.87
CA MET A 44 1.83 -0.21 -1.68
C MET A 44 1.72 1.16 -1.01
N LEU A 45 0.57 1.48 -0.41
CA LEU A 45 0.37 2.72 0.34
C LEU A 45 1.29 2.80 1.56
N ASN A 46 1.44 1.71 2.29
CA ASN A 46 2.37 1.63 3.42
C ASN A 46 3.83 1.81 2.96
N ALA A 47 4.19 1.25 1.82
CA ALA A 47 5.52 1.44 1.24
C ALA A 47 5.79 2.92 0.91
N VAL A 48 4.82 3.61 0.33
CA VAL A 48 4.92 5.05 0.04
C VAL A 48 5.06 5.85 1.33
N ASN A 49 4.28 5.54 2.36
CA ASN A 49 4.38 6.20 3.67
C ASN A 49 5.77 6.02 4.29
N LEU A 50 6.33 4.81 4.20
CA LEU A 50 7.69 4.53 4.68
C LEU A 50 8.72 5.38 3.92
N ALA A 51 8.57 5.52 2.61
CA ALA A 51 9.44 6.38 1.80
C ALA A 51 9.35 7.85 2.24
N PHE A 52 8.15 8.36 2.47
CA PHE A 52 7.96 9.74 2.94
C PHE A 52 8.58 9.96 4.32
N VAL A 53 8.41 9.02 5.25
CA VAL A 53 9.05 9.12 6.57
C VAL A 53 10.58 9.14 6.44
N ALA A 54 11.13 8.28 5.59
CA ALA A 54 12.58 8.21 5.36
C ALA A 54 13.11 9.53 4.77
N LEU A 55 12.41 10.10 3.80
CA LEU A 55 12.79 11.35 3.15
C LEU A 55 12.59 12.57 4.07
N SER A 56 11.55 12.57 4.91
CA SER A 56 11.25 13.67 5.80
C SER A 56 12.34 13.92 6.84
N ARG A 57 13.15 12.90 7.15
CA ARG A 57 14.28 13.05 8.09
C ARG A 57 15.35 14.00 7.60
N SER A 58 15.46 14.18 6.28
CA SER A 58 16.47 15.05 5.67
C SER A 58 15.94 16.44 5.30
N ILE A 59 14.62 16.65 5.42
CA ILE A 59 14.00 17.92 4.98
C ILE A 59 13.73 18.82 6.19
N ASP A 60 12.69 18.57 6.93
CA ASP A 60 12.36 19.23 8.19
C ASP A 60 11.03 18.71 8.76
N VAL A 61 10.48 19.42 9.76
CA VAL A 61 9.20 19.11 10.38
C VAL A 61 8.04 19.16 9.37
N ALA A 62 8.11 20.01 8.34
CA ALA A 62 7.06 20.10 7.31
C ALA A 62 6.90 18.79 6.55
N GLY A 63 8.00 18.07 6.27
CA GLY A 63 7.94 16.74 5.66
C GLY A 63 7.18 15.72 6.53
N GLN A 64 7.33 15.79 7.84
CA GLN A 64 6.60 14.91 8.76
C GLN A 64 5.11 15.25 8.83
N VAL A 65 4.74 16.52 8.79
CA VAL A 65 3.33 16.94 8.70
C VAL A 65 2.68 16.39 7.43
N PHE A 66 3.39 16.42 6.31
CA PHE A 66 2.91 15.85 5.05
C PHE A 66 2.62 14.35 5.17
N VAL A 67 3.45 13.60 5.90
CA VAL A 67 3.22 12.18 6.18
C VAL A 67 1.88 11.95 6.89
N PHE A 68 1.53 12.78 7.87
CA PHE A 68 0.24 12.68 8.57
C PHE A 68 -0.93 12.87 7.62
N PHE A 69 -0.85 13.80 6.67
CA PHE A 69 -1.89 13.98 5.65
C PHE A 69 -2.02 12.74 4.77
N VAL A 70 -0.92 12.18 4.30
CA VAL A 70 -0.92 10.97 3.48
C VAL A 70 -1.50 9.79 4.25
N MET A 71 -1.14 9.63 5.52
CA MET A 71 -1.68 8.58 6.38
C MET A 71 -3.20 8.73 6.60
N THR A 72 -3.68 9.94 6.78
CA THR A 72 -5.11 10.22 6.94
C THR A 72 -5.89 9.85 5.69
N VAL A 73 -5.39 10.24 4.52
CA VAL A 73 -6.00 9.87 3.22
C VAL A 73 -5.97 8.36 3.04
N ALA A 74 -4.84 7.71 3.32
CA ALA A 74 -4.71 6.26 3.22
C ALA A 74 -5.70 5.53 4.14
N ALA A 75 -5.89 6.01 5.38
CA ALA A 75 -6.86 5.45 6.31
C ALA A 75 -8.30 5.59 5.81
N ALA A 76 -8.64 6.75 5.24
CA ALA A 76 -9.96 7.00 4.65
C ALA A 76 -10.21 6.09 3.44
N GLU A 77 -9.22 5.94 2.56
CA GLU A 77 -9.29 5.04 1.40
C GLU A 77 -9.43 3.57 1.85
N ALA A 78 -8.71 3.17 2.89
CA ALA A 78 -8.82 1.83 3.47
C ALA A 78 -10.24 1.56 3.97
N ALA A 79 -10.84 2.48 4.71
CA ALA A 79 -12.20 2.34 5.22
C ALA A 79 -13.23 2.22 4.09
N VAL A 80 -13.16 3.10 3.11
CA VAL A 80 -14.06 3.09 1.94
C VAL A 80 -13.83 1.83 1.09
N GLY A 81 -12.60 1.49 0.83
CA GLY A 81 -12.24 0.29 0.04
C GLY A 81 -12.72 -0.99 0.71
N LEU A 82 -12.54 -1.11 2.02
CA LEU A 82 -13.02 -2.28 2.77
C LEU A 82 -14.55 -2.37 2.74
N ALA A 83 -15.24 -1.23 2.90
CA ALA A 83 -16.71 -1.19 2.82
C ALA A 83 -17.19 -1.65 1.43
N LEU A 84 -16.53 -1.21 0.36
CA LEU A 84 -16.84 -1.65 -1.01
C LEU A 84 -16.61 -3.15 -1.20
N VAL A 85 -15.49 -3.67 -0.71
CA VAL A 85 -15.18 -5.12 -0.79
C VAL A 85 -16.24 -5.94 -0.07
N ILE A 86 -16.65 -5.53 1.13
CA ILE A 86 -17.69 -6.23 1.90
C ILE A 86 -19.03 -6.17 1.14
N SER A 87 -19.38 -5.03 0.57
CA SER A 87 -20.62 -4.86 -0.19
C SER A 87 -20.64 -5.76 -1.42
N ILE A 88 -19.56 -5.82 -2.17
CA ILE A 88 -19.42 -6.68 -3.34
C ILE A 88 -19.48 -8.17 -2.94
N PHE A 89 -18.80 -8.52 -1.86
CA PHE A 89 -18.81 -9.90 -1.36
C PHE A 89 -20.22 -10.37 -0.99
N ARG A 90 -21.00 -9.51 -0.33
CA ARG A 90 -22.40 -9.82 0.02
C ARG A 90 -23.28 -10.00 -1.20
N LEU A 91 -23.03 -9.25 -2.27
CA LEU A 91 -23.82 -9.34 -3.50
C LEU A 91 -23.47 -10.57 -4.35
N ALA A 92 -22.16 -10.89 -4.45
CA ALA A 92 -21.67 -11.91 -5.36
C ALA A 92 -21.37 -13.26 -4.69
N GLU A 93 -21.32 -13.30 -3.36
CA GLU A 93 -20.90 -14.47 -2.56
C GLU A 93 -19.53 -15.02 -2.95
N THR A 94 -18.71 -14.22 -3.63
CA THR A 94 -17.34 -14.54 -4.05
C THR A 94 -16.45 -13.31 -4.06
N VAL A 95 -15.14 -13.53 -3.87
CA VAL A 95 -14.11 -12.48 -3.95
C VAL A 95 -13.29 -12.56 -5.24
N ASP A 96 -13.61 -13.50 -6.13
CA ASP A 96 -12.91 -13.66 -7.40
C ASP A 96 -13.40 -12.62 -8.42
N THR A 97 -12.48 -11.81 -8.94
CA THR A 97 -12.78 -10.75 -9.90
C THR A 97 -13.35 -11.25 -11.24
N LYS A 98 -13.19 -12.53 -11.55
CA LYS A 98 -13.78 -13.13 -12.75
C LYS A 98 -15.30 -13.03 -12.78
N HIS A 99 -15.95 -13.07 -11.61
CA HIS A 99 -17.40 -12.97 -11.54
C HIS A 99 -17.91 -11.56 -11.80
N PHE A 100 -17.08 -10.52 -11.58
CA PHE A 100 -17.48 -9.13 -11.79
C PHE A 100 -17.45 -8.73 -13.26
N THR A 101 -16.78 -9.47 -14.12
CA THR A 101 -16.80 -9.22 -15.57
C THR A 101 -18.17 -9.51 -16.17
N LEU A 102 -18.97 -10.37 -15.56
CA LEU A 102 -20.33 -10.67 -16.00
C LEU A 102 -21.30 -9.52 -15.78
N LEU A 103 -21.01 -8.63 -14.82
CA LEU A 103 -21.85 -7.48 -14.52
C LEU A 103 -21.72 -6.33 -15.55
N ARG A 104 -20.73 -6.41 -16.43
CA ARG A 104 -20.52 -5.42 -17.49
C ARG A 104 -21.44 -5.64 -18.70
N TRP A 105 -22.02 -6.79 -18.80
CA TRP A 105 -22.87 -7.21 -19.91
C TRP A 105 -24.32 -7.42 -19.45
#